data_077c0b2994ca165e0d932002032f22b6
#
_entry.id   077c0b2994ca165e0d932002032f22b6
#
_cell.length_a   1.000
_cell.length_b   1.000
_cell.length_c   1.000
_cell.angle_alpha   90.00
_cell.angle_beta   90.00
_cell.angle_gamma   90.00
#
_symmetry.space_group_name_H-M   'P 1'
#
loop_
_entity.id
_entity.type
_entity.pdbx_description
1 polymer ?
#
loop_
_entity_poly.entity_id
_entity_poly.type
_entity_poly.pdbx_seq_one_letter_code
_entity_poly.pdbx_strand_id
1 'polypeptide(L)'
;HYALYAVNAPVDGFDTDRDSFLGAYGENSAPEVVVSDQSKNSIASGWAPVGSHHLKVSLAPGESKTFVFILAYIENPVEEKWIGRAEDGKINRTRAEALMKEFDTKEKSEAALAELKKYWDELLSHFTVSSSEEKLDRMVNIWHQYQCMVTFNMSRSASYFESGIGRGMGFRDSCQDLLGFVHLIPDRARERILDIAATQFEDGSAYHQYQPLTKKGNSDIGSGFNDDPLWLIAGTAAYIKETGDYTILDEKTPYDSDPSKATDFMEHLRRSFHYTIDHLGPHKLPLIGRADWNDCLNLNCFSTE
;
A
#
# COMPACT_ATOMS: atom_id res chain seq x y z
N HIS A 1 8.39 -5.38 -14.30
CA HIS A 1 8.19 -4.04 -13.75
C HIS A 1 9.41 -3.18 -14.01
N TYR A 2 9.23 -1.88 -14.21
CA TYR A 2 10.33 -0.93 -14.37
C TYR A 2 9.90 0.49 -13.94
N ALA A 3 10.88 1.31 -13.57
CA ALA A 3 10.65 2.72 -13.33
C ALA A 3 10.74 3.50 -14.65
N LEU A 4 9.85 4.46 -14.82
CA LEU A 4 9.88 5.44 -15.89
C LEU A 4 10.27 6.80 -15.30
N TYR A 5 11.28 7.44 -15.87
CA TYR A 5 11.54 8.85 -15.68
C TYR A 5 11.60 9.53 -17.04
N ALA A 6 10.71 10.47 -17.28
CA ALA A 6 10.52 11.08 -18.59
C ALA A 6 10.27 12.59 -18.48
N VAL A 7 10.45 13.29 -19.60
CA VAL A 7 10.14 14.72 -19.73
C VAL A 7 9.48 14.98 -21.09
N ASN A 8 8.62 15.98 -21.16
CA ASN A 8 7.89 16.37 -22.38
C ASN A 8 8.72 17.24 -23.35
N ALA A 9 10.03 17.04 -23.38
CA ALA A 9 10.96 17.78 -24.23
C ALA A 9 12.06 16.86 -24.79
N PRO A 10 12.71 17.22 -25.91
CA PRO A 10 13.92 16.56 -26.35
C PRO A 10 14.99 16.61 -25.25
N VAL A 11 15.65 15.50 -25.01
CA VAL A 11 16.71 15.34 -24.02
C VAL A 11 18.06 15.41 -24.74
N ASP A 12 18.91 16.36 -24.38
CA ASP A 12 20.25 16.53 -24.94
C ASP A 12 21.26 15.56 -24.33
N GLY A 13 21.01 15.10 -23.10
CA GLY A 13 21.82 14.11 -22.42
C GLY A 13 21.10 13.58 -21.17
N PHE A 14 21.61 12.48 -20.63
CA PHE A 14 21.04 11.86 -19.44
C PHE A 14 22.12 11.19 -18.58
N ASP A 15 21.79 10.91 -17.32
CA ASP A 15 22.60 10.05 -16.45
C ASP A 15 21.68 9.21 -15.57
N THR A 16 22.01 7.93 -15.42
CA THR A 16 21.30 7.00 -14.54
C THR A 16 22.19 6.37 -13.47
N ASP A 17 23.50 6.49 -13.61
CA ASP A 17 24.48 6.05 -12.59
C ASP A 17 24.82 7.22 -11.68
N ARG A 18 24.56 7.05 -10.37
CA ARG A 18 24.71 8.10 -9.38
C ARG A 18 26.19 8.51 -9.19
N ASP A 19 27.10 7.56 -9.17
CA ASP A 19 28.51 7.87 -8.94
C ASP A 19 29.10 8.60 -10.14
N SER A 20 28.71 8.23 -11.34
CA SER A 20 29.06 8.95 -12.56
C SER A 20 28.45 10.37 -12.57
N PHE A 21 27.22 10.54 -12.11
CA PHE A 21 26.53 11.82 -12.06
C PHE A 21 27.18 12.76 -11.03
N LEU A 22 27.45 12.28 -9.80
CA LEU A 22 28.05 13.08 -8.74
C LEU A 22 29.55 13.36 -8.99
N GLY A 23 30.27 12.41 -9.57
CA GLY A 23 31.73 12.41 -9.65
C GLY A 23 32.38 11.81 -8.41
N ALA A 24 33.66 11.43 -8.51
CA ALA A 24 34.38 10.66 -7.49
C ALA A 24 34.43 11.32 -6.10
N TYR A 25 34.35 12.65 -6.05
CA TYR A 25 34.39 13.45 -4.81
C TYR A 25 33.23 14.44 -4.75
N GLY A 26 32.22 14.27 -5.61
CA GLY A 26 31.06 15.15 -5.69
C GLY A 26 30.01 14.83 -4.65
N GLU A 27 29.19 15.81 -4.36
CA GLU A 27 28.05 15.69 -3.46
C GLU A 27 26.76 16.20 -4.13
N ASN A 28 25.62 15.94 -3.52
CA ASN A 28 24.33 16.33 -4.07
C ASN A 28 24.17 17.85 -4.28
N SER A 29 24.91 18.66 -3.55
CA SER A 29 24.89 20.12 -3.67
C SER A 29 25.62 20.65 -4.92
N ALA A 30 26.57 19.87 -5.45
CA ALA A 30 27.40 20.24 -6.60
C ALA A 30 27.79 19.01 -7.45
N PRO A 31 26.83 18.34 -8.09
CA PRO A 31 27.13 17.19 -8.95
C PRO A 31 28.06 17.58 -10.10
N GLU A 32 29.08 16.78 -10.38
CA GLU A 32 30.06 17.04 -11.43
C GLU A 32 29.40 17.30 -12.80
N VAL A 33 28.38 16.52 -13.15
CA VAL A 33 27.61 16.66 -14.40
C VAL A 33 26.94 18.03 -14.50
N VAL A 34 26.41 18.54 -13.37
CA VAL A 34 25.76 19.87 -13.34
C VAL A 34 26.80 20.99 -13.39
N VAL A 35 27.89 20.87 -12.65
CA VAL A 35 28.95 21.87 -12.61
C VAL A 35 29.67 21.98 -13.95
N SER A 36 29.89 20.88 -14.63
CA SER A 36 30.58 20.82 -15.93
C SER A 36 29.66 21.10 -17.13
N ASP A 37 28.33 21.15 -16.93
CA ASP A 37 27.33 21.21 -18.00
C ASP A 37 27.51 20.07 -19.05
N GLN A 38 27.89 18.89 -18.59
CA GLN A 38 28.18 17.74 -19.46
C GLN A 38 27.60 16.44 -18.89
N SER A 39 26.53 15.93 -19.51
CA SER A 39 26.02 14.60 -19.24
C SER A 39 27.01 13.54 -19.74
N LYS A 40 27.16 12.48 -18.95
CA LYS A 40 28.01 11.33 -19.30
C LYS A 40 27.24 10.24 -20.04
N ASN A 41 25.91 10.37 -20.16
CA ASN A 41 24.99 9.36 -20.66
C ASN A 41 25.22 7.98 -19.98
N SER A 42 25.48 8.04 -18.68
CA SER A 42 25.77 6.87 -17.87
C SER A 42 24.54 5.98 -17.67
N ILE A 43 24.81 4.67 -17.56
CA ILE A 43 23.76 3.66 -17.34
C ILE A 43 24.08 2.95 -16.03
N ALA A 44 23.15 3.03 -15.07
CA ALA A 44 23.27 2.35 -13.80
C ALA A 44 23.22 0.81 -13.98
N SER A 45 24.07 0.12 -13.22
CA SER A 45 24.03 -1.33 -13.10
C SER A 45 23.95 -1.73 -11.64
N GLY A 46 22.73 -1.86 -11.16
CA GLY A 46 22.41 -2.40 -9.83
C GLY A 46 22.26 -1.38 -8.71
N TRP A 47 23.33 -0.71 -8.30
CA TRP A 47 23.34 0.10 -7.08
C TRP A 47 23.03 1.59 -7.31
N ALA A 48 22.22 2.16 -6.39
CA ALA A 48 21.96 3.58 -6.26
C ALA A 48 21.71 4.34 -7.59
N PRO A 49 20.67 4.00 -8.37
CA PRO A 49 20.37 4.70 -9.61
C PRO A 49 19.95 6.14 -9.34
N VAL A 50 20.18 7.01 -10.32
CA VAL A 50 19.66 8.37 -10.40
C VAL A 50 18.88 8.52 -11.71
N GLY A 51 17.91 9.45 -11.76
CA GLY A 51 17.28 9.87 -13.01
C GLY A 51 17.63 11.32 -13.28
N SER A 52 18.43 11.58 -14.30
CA SER A 52 18.84 12.91 -14.72
C SER A 52 18.58 13.12 -16.20
N HIS A 53 17.98 14.25 -16.55
CA HIS A 53 17.85 14.75 -17.92
C HIS A 53 18.58 16.09 -18.08
N HIS A 54 19.39 16.20 -19.10
CA HIS A 54 20.02 17.45 -19.50
C HIS A 54 19.21 18.04 -20.67
N LEU A 55 18.72 19.26 -20.48
CA LEU A 55 17.94 20.00 -21.47
C LEU A 55 18.61 21.35 -21.76
N LYS A 56 18.91 21.62 -23.01
CA LYS A 56 19.41 22.94 -23.45
C LYS A 56 18.23 23.82 -23.81
N VAL A 57 18.11 24.93 -23.08
CA VAL A 57 16.98 25.84 -23.21
C VAL A 57 17.47 27.23 -23.52
N SER A 58 16.90 27.84 -24.57
CA SER A 58 17.12 29.26 -24.89
C SER A 58 15.80 30.00 -24.75
N LEU A 59 15.79 31.12 -24.01
CA LEU A 59 14.61 31.92 -23.77
C LEU A 59 14.89 33.35 -24.22
N ALA A 60 13.98 33.97 -24.98
CA ALA A 60 13.97 35.36 -25.27
C ALA A 60 13.53 36.21 -24.04
N PRO A 61 13.81 37.50 -23.96
CA PRO A 61 13.33 38.34 -22.88
C PRO A 61 11.80 38.30 -22.73
N GLY A 62 11.32 37.95 -21.54
CA GLY A 62 9.89 37.78 -21.24
C GLY A 62 9.30 36.43 -21.63
N GLU A 63 10.08 35.55 -22.28
CA GLU A 63 9.63 34.19 -22.61
C GLU A 63 9.69 33.24 -21.39
N SER A 64 8.76 32.33 -21.31
CA SER A 64 8.76 31.25 -20.32
C SER A 64 8.50 29.90 -21.00
N LYS A 65 9.08 28.83 -20.44
CA LYS A 65 8.87 27.46 -20.91
C LYS A 65 8.57 26.56 -19.73
N THR A 66 7.56 25.70 -19.88
CA THR A 66 7.17 24.74 -18.85
C THR A 66 7.58 23.35 -19.29
N PHE A 67 8.17 22.62 -18.37
CA PHE A 67 8.50 21.20 -18.54
C PHE A 67 7.66 20.37 -17.58
N VAL A 68 7.21 19.20 -18.06
CA VAL A 68 6.52 18.21 -17.26
C VAL A 68 7.44 17.00 -17.13
N PHE A 69 7.84 16.70 -15.90
CA PHE A 69 8.61 15.52 -15.57
C PHE A 69 7.66 14.45 -15.02
N ILE A 70 7.83 13.22 -15.46
CA ILE A 70 7.02 12.08 -15.05
C ILE A 70 7.95 11.05 -14.40
N LEU A 71 7.69 10.72 -13.15
CA LEU A 71 8.26 9.57 -12.45
C LEU A 71 7.14 8.58 -12.19
N ALA A 72 7.27 7.38 -12.75
CA ALA A 72 6.24 6.36 -12.62
C ALA A 72 6.82 4.95 -12.46
N TYR A 73 6.00 4.09 -11.90
CA TYR A 73 6.19 2.65 -11.84
C TYR A 73 5.29 1.98 -12.88
N ILE A 74 5.87 1.14 -13.72
CA ILE A 74 5.15 0.46 -14.81
C ILE A 74 5.15 -1.04 -14.58
N GLU A 75 3.97 -1.63 -14.60
CA GLU A 75 3.77 -3.07 -14.56
C GLU A 75 3.44 -3.61 -15.95
N ASN A 76 4.28 -4.52 -16.44
CA ASN A 76 3.91 -5.37 -17.57
C ASN A 76 3.60 -6.77 -17.04
N PRO A 77 2.58 -7.45 -17.57
CA PRO A 77 2.43 -8.90 -17.40
C PRO A 77 3.71 -9.62 -17.82
N VAL A 78 3.97 -10.78 -17.22
CA VAL A 78 5.22 -11.52 -17.45
C VAL A 78 5.39 -11.84 -18.95
N GLU A 79 4.30 -12.23 -19.62
CA GLU A 79 4.21 -12.56 -21.01
C GLU A 79 4.37 -11.35 -21.96
N GLU A 80 4.09 -10.15 -21.47
CA GLU A 80 4.21 -8.89 -22.20
C GLU A 80 5.46 -8.09 -21.86
N LYS A 81 6.35 -8.65 -21.05
CA LYS A 81 7.52 -7.94 -20.52
C LYS A 81 8.44 -7.42 -21.62
N TRP A 82 8.62 -8.20 -22.69
CA TRP A 82 9.56 -7.92 -23.76
C TRP A 82 8.87 -7.67 -25.10
N ILE A 83 9.48 -6.84 -25.95
CA ILE A 83 9.15 -6.78 -27.37
C ILE A 83 10.05 -7.76 -28.09
N GLY A 84 9.46 -8.77 -28.74
CA GLY A 84 10.21 -9.85 -29.37
C GLY A 84 10.73 -10.87 -28.37
N ARG A 85 11.97 -11.30 -28.48
CA ARG A 85 12.58 -12.31 -27.61
C ARG A 85 13.16 -11.64 -26.36
N ALA A 86 13.09 -12.32 -25.21
CA ALA A 86 13.68 -11.84 -23.95
C ALA A 86 15.20 -11.57 -24.07
N GLU A 87 15.90 -12.35 -24.89
CA GLU A 87 17.33 -12.22 -25.16
C GLU A 87 17.70 -10.93 -25.93
N ASP A 88 16.75 -10.33 -26.64
CA ASP A 88 16.94 -9.05 -27.34
C ASP A 88 16.97 -7.86 -26.33
N GLY A 89 16.59 -8.08 -25.06
CA GLY A 89 16.63 -7.11 -23.99
C GLY A 89 15.74 -5.87 -24.15
N LYS A 90 14.77 -5.90 -25.07
CA LYS A 90 13.89 -4.76 -25.34
C LYS A 90 12.63 -4.81 -24.48
N ILE A 91 12.61 -4.02 -23.43
CA ILE A 91 11.43 -3.89 -22.57
C ILE A 91 10.25 -3.31 -23.38
N ASN A 92 9.07 -3.87 -23.19
CA ASN A 92 7.83 -3.35 -23.74
C ASN A 92 7.46 -2.02 -23.06
N ARG A 93 7.49 -0.94 -23.84
CA ARG A 93 7.26 0.44 -23.36
C ARG A 93 5.85 0.95 -23.65
N THR A 94 4.96 0.14 -24.22
CA THR A 94 3.62 0.58 -24.65
C THR A 94 2.85 1.26 -23.54
N ARG A 95 2.88 0.69 -22.33
CA ARG A 95 2.20 1.28 -21.15
C ARG A 95 2.85 2.57 -20.68
N ALA A 96 4.17 2.64 -20.72
CA ALA A 96 4.92 3.86 -20.40
C ALA A 96 4.62 5.00 -21.37
N GLU A 97 4.59 4.70 -22.68
CA GLU A 97 4.28 5.69 -23.72
C GLU A 97 2.83 6.18 -23.63
N ALA A 98 1.88 5.32 -23.26
CA ALA A 98 0.51 5.70 -23.00
C ALA A 98 0.42 6.67 -21.80
N LEU A 99 1.07 6.33 -20.68
CA LEU A 99 1.12 7.17 -19.49
C LEU A 99 1.78 8.53 -19.79
N MET A 100 2.86 8.54 -20.57
CA MET A 100 3.50 9.79 -20.95
C MET A 100 2.55 10.70 -21.74
N LYS A 101 1.75 10.16 -22.65
CA LYS A 101 0.76 10.93 -23.42
C LYS A 101 -0.39 11.48 -22.57
N GLU A 102 -0.68 10.81 -21.47
CA GLU A 102 -1.71 11.23 -20.52
C GLU A 102 -1.33 12.52 -19.76
N PHE A 103 -0.01 12.71 -19.51
CA PHE A 103 0.50 13.82 -18.69
C PHE A 103 1.50 14.73 -19.41
N ASP A 104 1.65 14.66 -20.73
CA ASP A 104 2.72 15.32 -21.49
C ASP A 104 2.59 16.84 -21.63
N THR A 105 1.49 17.45 -21.18
CA THR A 105 1.32 18.90 -21.23
C THR A 105 1.00 19.48 -19.85
N LYS A 106 1.27 20.78 -19.69
CA LYS A 106 0.94 21.52 -18.48
C LYS A 106 -0.56 21.39 -18.15
N GLU A 107 -1.40 21.57 -19.14
CA GLU A 107 -2.87 21.56 -19.00
C GLU A 107 -3.37 20.19 -18.53
N LYS A 108 -2.83 19.11 -19.08
CA LYS A 108 -3.17 17.74 -18.66
C LYS A 108 -2.73 17.45 -17.23
N SER A 109 -1.53 17.89 -16.86
CA SER A 109 -1.03 17.72 -15.49
C SER A 109 -1.83 18.54 -14.48
N GLU A 110 -2.24 19.77 -14.84
CA GLU A 110 -3.10 20.60 -13.99
C GLU A 110 -4.51 20.01 -13.87
N ALA A 111 -5.06 19.43 -14.94
CA ALA A 111 -6.34 18.72 -14.90
C ALA A 111 -6.30 17.50 -13.99
N ALA A 112 -5.26 16.68 -14.09
CA ALA A 112 -5.06 15.53 -13.21
C ALA A 112 -4.94 15.93 -11.73
N LEU A 113 -4.23 17.02 -11.43
CA LEU A 113 -4.17 17.56 -10.07
C LEU A 113 -5.53 18.03 -9.57
N ALA A 114 -6.33 18.67 -10.44
CA ALA A 114 -7.70 19.09 -10.11
C ALA A 114 -8.61 17.89 -9.83
N GLU A 115 -8.50 16.81 -10.61
CA GLU A 115 -9.24 15.56 -10.37
C GLU A 115 -8.83 14.90 -9.05
N LEU A 116 -7.54 14.84 -8.75
CA LEU A 116 -7.05 14.31 -7.47
C LEU A 116 -7.59 15.14 -6.30
N LYS A 117 -7.58 16.47 -6.42
CA LYS A 117 -8.14 17.35 -5.40
C LYS A 117 -9.63 17.08 -5.21
N LYS A 118 -10.40 16.98 -6.30
CA LYS A 118 -11.83 16.66 -6.25
C LYS A 118 -12.07 15.33 -5.55
N TYR A 119 -11.30 14.30 -5.87
CA TYR A 119 -11.39 12.99 -5.20
C TYR A 119 -11.23 13.10 -3.68
N TRP A 120 -10.22 13.85 -3.21
CA TRP A 120 -10.02 14.06 -1.79
C TRP A 120 -11.12 14.90 -1.13
N ASP A 121 -11.60 15.96 -1.81
CA ASP A 121 -12.68 16.80 -1.32
C ASP A 121 -13.96 15.97 -1.15
N GLU A 122 -14.30 15.11 -2.12
CA GLU A 122 -15.43 14.18 -2.06
C GLU A 122 -15.27 13.16 -0.94
N LEU A 123 -14.11 12.48 -0.85
CA LEU A 123 -13.84 11.48 0.17
C LEU A 123 -13.96 12.07 1.58
N LEU A 124 -13.30 13.20 1.83
CA LEU A 124 -13.30 13.85 3.15
C LEU A 124 -14.66 14.45 3.52
N SER A 125 -15.53 14.69 2.56
CA SER A 125 -16.88 15.22 2.81
C SER A 125 -17.84 14.23 3.50
N HIS A 126 -17.48 12.92 3.52
CA HIS A 126 -18.32 11.90 4.16
C HIS A 126 -18.43 12.07 5.68
N PHE A 127 -17.46 12.70 6.28
CA PHE A 127 -17.47 12.98 7.71
C PHE A 127 -16.90 14.37 7.98
N THR A 128 -17.73 15.29 8.46
CA THR A 128 -17.34 16.67 8.74
C THR A 128 -17.83 17.15 10.09
N VAL A 129 -16.99 17.89 10.77
CA VAL A 129 -17.29 18.56 12.06
C VAL A 129 -17.11 20.06 11.87
N SER A 130 -17.97 20.85 12.51
CA SER A 130 -17.83 22.29 12.59
C SER A 130 -17.96 22.72 14.03
N SER A 131 -16.95 23.37 14.58
CA SER A 131 -16.87 23.82 15.97
C SER A 131 -16.38 25.28 16.05
N SER A 132 -16.22 25.80 17.26
CA SER A 132 -15.59 27.09 17.49
C SER A 132 -14.05 27.04 17.46
N GLU A 133 -13.45 25.83 17.34
CA GLU A 133 -12.00 25.62 17.36
C GLU A 133 -11.53 25.11 15.98
N GLU A 134 -11.04 26.02 15.14
CA GLU A 134 -10.61 25.72 13.76
C GLU A 134 -9.54 24.62 13.67
N LYS A 135 -8.65 24.54 14.67
CA LYS A 135 -7.60 23.52 14.68
C LYS A 135 -8.17 22.12 14.90
N LEU A 136 -9.20 22.01 15.75
CA LEU A 136 -9.93 20.76 15.95
C LEU A 136 -10.63 20.34 14.66
N ASP A 137 -11.33 21.27 14.02
CA ASP A 137 -12.04 21.01 12.77
C ASP A 137 -11.06 20.52 11.69
N ARG A 138 -9.91 21.15 11.55
CA ARG A 138 -8.87 20.73 10.60
C ARG A 138 -8.30 19.35 10.92
N MET A 139 -8.04 19.06 12.20
CA MET A 139 -7.56 17.75 12.62
C MET A 139 -8.57 16.66 12.26
N VAL A 140 -9.84 16.86 12.62
CA VAL A 140 -10.89 15.84 12.40
C VAL A 140 -11.26 15.69 10.93
N ASN A 141 -11.48 16.81 10.22
CA ASN A 141 -12.00 16.78 8.85
C ASN A 141 -10.95 16.39 7.80
N ILE A 142 -9.66 16.55 8.11
CA ILE A 142 -8.59 16.30 7.14
C ILE A 142 -7.59 15.25 7.66
N TRP A 143 -6.86 15.60 8.74
CA TRP A 143 -5.67 14.85 9.11
C TRP A 143 -5.96 13.46 9.66
N HIS A 144 -6.97 13.27 10.49
CA HIS A 144 -7.34 11.95 11.00
C HIS A 144 -7.81 11.02 9.88
N GLN A 145 -8.69 11.52 9.00
CA GLN A 145 -9.20 10.74 7.87
C GLN A 145 -8.08 10.39 6.88
N TYR A 146 -7.25 11.38 6.54
CA TYR A 146 -6.08 11.17 5.70
C TYR A 146 -5.14 10.12 6.30
N GLN A 147 -4.83 10.22 7.60
CA GLN A 147 -3.96 9.27 8.29
C GLN A 147 -4.53 7.84 8.28
N CYS A 148 -5.82 7.68 8.52
CA CYS A 148 -6.50 6.38 8.43
C CYS A 148 -6.38 5.78 7.02
N MET A 149 -6.58 6.60 5.99
CA MET A 149 -6.43 6.18 4.59
C MET A 149 -4.99 5.80 4.24
N VAL A 150 -4.01 6.56 4.70
CA VAL A 150 -2.59 6.23 4.52
C VAL A 150 -2.25 4.92 5.22
N THR A 151 -2.68 4.74 6.46
CA THR A 151 -2.47 3.51 7.23
C THR A 151 -3.07 2.30 6.51
N PHE A 152 -4.30 2.43 6.02
CA PHE A 152 -4.95 1.39 5.23
C PHE A 152 -4.17 1.03 3.96
N ASN A 153 -3.78 2.03 3.16
CA ASN A 153 -3.09 1.83 1.89
C ASN A 153 -1.66 1.31 2.09
N MET A 154 -0.97 1.79 3.10
CA MET A 154 0.44 1.45 3.39
C MET A 154 0.58 0.24 4.31
N SER A 155 -0.52 -0.30 4.82
CA SER A 155 -0.51 -1.47 5.72
C SER A 155 0.39 -1.28 6.94
N ARG A 156 0.40 -0.09 7.51
CA ARG A 156 1.31 0.35 8.58
C ARG A 156 2.80 0.25 8.22
N SER A 157 3.10 0.08 6.94
CA SER A 157 4.47 0.04 6.43
C SER A 157 4.85 1.44 5.97
N ALA A 158 5.58 2.18 6.77
CA ALA A 158 5.93 3.56 6.48
C ALA A 158 6.87 3.67 5.28
N SER A 159 7.76 2.70 5.12
CA SER A 159 8.68 2.67 3.99
C SER A 159 9.36 1.32 3.82
N TYR A 160 9.92 1.12 2.64
CA TYR A 160 10.84 0.04 2.35
C TYR A 160 12.01 -0.06 3.37
N PHE A 161 12.54 1.08 3.78
CA PHE A 161 13.66 1.13 4.73
C PHE A 161 13.27 0.69 6.14
N GLU A 162 12.05 0.97 6.55
CA GLU A 162 11.55 0.58 7.86
C GLU A 162 11.22 -0.91 7.94
N SER A 163 10.45 -1.40 6.96
CA SER A 163 9.79 -2.70 7.05
C SER A 163 10.38 -3.75 6.12
N GLY A 164 11.20 -3.35 5.13
CA GLY A 164 11.67 -4.22 4.08
C GLY A 164 10.55 -4.63 3.10
N ILE A 165 10.93 -5.46 2.12
CA ILE A 165 10.02 -5.92 1.06
C ILE A 165 9.17 -7.13 1.45
N GLY A 166 9.54 -7.82 2.52
CA GLY A 166 8.93 -9.09 2.93
C GLY A 166 7.85 -8.96 4.01
N ARG A 167 7.60 -7.73 4.53
CA ARG A 167 6.63 -7.56 5.60
C ARG A 167 5.21 -7.78 5.09
N GLY A 168 4.47 -8.62 5.82
CA GLY A 168 3.04 -8.81 5.62
C GLY A 168 2.20 -7.75 6.33
N MET A 169 0.91 -7.74 6.02
CA MET A 169 -0.11 -6.99 6.76
C MET A 169 -0.58 -7.82 7.95
N GLY A 170 -0.61 -7.24 9.15
CA GLY A 170 -1.15 -7.91 10.33
C GLY A 170 -2.64 -8.20 10.17
N PHE A 171 -3.06 -9.38 10.59
CA PHE A 171 -4.48 -9.77 10.63
C PHE A 171 -5.28 -8.84 11.55
N ARG A 172 -4.87 -8.78 12.80
CA ARG A 172 -5.43 -7.87 13.82
C ARG A 172 -5.34 -6.42 13.38
N ASP A 173 -4.14 -5.99 12.95
CA ASP A 173 -3.88 -4.62 12.55
C ASP A 173 -4.81 -4.15 11.43
N SER A 174 -5.02 -4.97 10.41
CA SER A 174 -5.92 -4.66 9.32
C SER A 174 -7.37 -4.55 9.76
N CYS A 175 -7.81 -5.39 10.70
CA CYS A 175 -9.16 -5.31 11.26
C CYS A 175 -9.34 -4.05 12.15
N GLN A 176 -8.32 -3.66 12.91
CA GLN A 176 -8.35 -2.42 13.70
C GLN A 176 -8.38 -1.18 12.81
N ASP A 177 -7.59 -1.17 11.75
CA ASP A 177 -7.54 -0.05 10.81
C ASP A 177 -8.89 0.18 10.12
N LEU A 178 -9.67 -0.89 9.86
CA LEU A 178 -11.04 -0.78 9.34
C LEU A 178 -11.92 0.17 10.17
N LEU A 179 -11.76 0.18 11.49
CA LEU A 179 -12.55 1.03 12.39
C LEU A 179 -12.36 2.52 12.10
N GLY A 180 -11.20 2.91 11.55
CA GLY A 180 -10.88 4.29 11.26
C GLY A 180 -11.31 4.78 9.88
N PHE A 181 -11.71 3.90 8.95
CA PHE A 181 -12.01 4.31 7.57
C PHE A 181 -13.23 3.63 6.93
N VAL A 182 -13.92 2.73 7.62
CA VAL A 182 -15.07 2.01 7.06
C VAL A 182 -16.15 2.93 6.48
N HIS A 183 -16.36 4.09 7.12
CA HIS A 183 -17.32 5.10 6.67
C HIS A 183 -16.86 5.88 5.42
N LEU A 184 -15.55 5.90 5.14
CA LEU A 184 -14.97 6.59 3.98
C LEU A 184 -15.02 5.76 2.72
N ILE A 185 -14.70 4.47 2.82
CA ILE A 185 -14.55 3.55 1.68
C ILE A 185 -15.12 2.17 1.99
N PRO A 186 -16.45 2.06 2.22
CA PRO A 186 -17.08 0.82 2.65
C PRO A 186 -16.85 -0.35 1.70
N ASP A 187 -16.81 -0.12 0.39
CA ASP A 187 -16.57 -1.19 -0.60
C ASP A 187 -15.18 -1.82 -0.42
N ARG A 188 -14.16 -1.00 -0.22
CA ARG A 188 -12.79 -1.48 0.03
C ARG A 188 -12.65 -2.11 1.42
N ALA A 189 -13.42 -1.63 2.39
CA ALA A 189 -13.49 -2.26 3.71
C ALA A 189 -14.05 -3.67 3.60
N ARG A 190 -15.13 -3.85 2.84
CA ARG A 190 -15.73 -5.17 2.55
C ARG A 190 -14.73 -6.12 1.90
N GLU A 191 -14.06 -5.67 0.85
CA GLU A 191 -13.01 -6.45 0.17
C GLU A 191 -11.92 -6.88 1.16
N ARG A 192 -11.42 -5.96 1.98
CA ARG A 192 -10.37 -6.24 2.97
C ARG A 192 -10.82 -7.26 4.01
N ILE A 193 -12.05 -7.19 4.50
CA ILE A 193 -12.60 -8.17 5.46
C ILE A 193 -12.57 -9.57 4.86
N LEU A 194 -12.99 -9.73 3.62
CA LEU A 194 -13.00 -11.02 2.94
C LEU A 194 -11.58 -11.54 2.65
N ASP A 195 -10.65 -10.66 2.25
CA ASP A 195 -9.25 -11.00 2.07
C ASP A 195 -8.60 -11.51 3.35
N ILE A 196 -8.87 -10.85 4.48
CA ILE A 196 -8.37 -11.27 5.80
C ILE A 196 -8.97 -12.62 6.20
N ALA A 197 -10.29 -12.78 6.06
CA ALA A 197 -10.97 -14.02 6.39
C ALA A 197 -10.46 -15.21 5.58
N ALA A 198 -10.08 -14.98 4.32
CA ALA A 198 -9.52 -16.04 3.47
C ALA A 198 -8.17 -16.59 3.97
N THR A 199 -7.53 -15.94 4.92
CA THR A 199 -6.30 -16.42 5.57
C THR A 199 -6.54 -17.17 6.88
N GLN A 200 -7.79 -17.32 7.30
CA GLN A 200 -8.18 -18.07 8.49
C GLN A 200 -8.06 -19.58 8.22
N PHE A 201 -7.78 -20.36 9.26
CA PHE A 201 -7.80 -21.81 9.23
C PHE A 201 -9.18 -22.37 9.58
N GLU A 202 -9.42 -23.65 9.24
CA GLU A 202 -10.70 -24.32 9.48
C GLU A 202 -11.02 -24.50 10.98
N ASP A 203 -10.02 -24.47 11.86
CA ASP A 203 -10.20 -24.50 13.31
C ASP A 203 -10.58 -23.14 13.92
N GLY A 204 -10.64 -22.10 13.11
CA GLY A 204 -10.96 -20.73 13.52
C GLY A 204 -9.75 -19.88 13.90
N SER A 205 -8.55 -20.45 14.00
CA SER A 205 -7.31 -19.67 14.11
C SER A 205 -6.99 -18.95 12.81
N ALA A 206 -6.03 -18.05 12.83
CA ALA A 206 -5.64 -17.29 11.65
C ALA A 206 -4.12 -17.12 11.57
N TYR A 207 -3.61 -16.86 10.37
CA TYR A 207 -2.26 -16.32 10.24
C TYR A 207 -2.19 -14.96 10.89
N HIS A 208 -1.11 -14.70 11.63
CA HIS A 208 -0.90 -13.38 12.22
C HIS A 208 -0.67 -12.29 11.16
N GLN A 209 -0.13 -12.67 10.01
CA GLN A 209 0.11 -11.77 8.88
C GLN A 209 -0.22 -12.43 7.55
N TYR A 210 -0.59 -11.62 6.57
CA TYR A 210 -0.74 -12.05 5.19
C TYR A 210 0.01 -11.11 4.24
N GLN A 211 0.34 -11.61 3.04
CA GLN A 211 1.02 -10.82 2.02
C GLN A 211 -0.01 -10.10 1.12
N PRO A 212 0.02 -8.78 1.06
CA PRO A 212 -1.02 -8.01 0.36
C PRO A 212 -1.07 -8.27 -1.15
N LEU A 213 0.06 -8.57 -1.79
CA LEU A 213 0.10 -8.84 -3.24
C LEU A 213 -0.48 -10.20 -3.61
N THR A 214 -0.26 -11.22 -2.79
CA THR A 214 -0.72 -12.59 -3.06
C THR A 214 -2.01 -12.94 -2.35
N LYS A 215 -2.39 -12.13 -1.35
CA LYS A 215 -3.54 -12.34 -0.44
C LYS A 215 -3.46 -13.68 0.30
N LYS A 216 -2.25 -14.18 0.54
CA LYS A 216 -1.99 -15.44 1.26
C LYS A 216 -1.38 -15.20 2.62
N GLY A 217 -1.68 -16.08 3.57
CA GLY A 217 -1.10 -16.07 4.90
C GLY A 217 0.43 -16.21 4.87
N ASN A 218 1.09 -15.60 5.85
CA ASN A 218 2.54 -15.65 6.01
C ASN A 218 2.91 -16.76 7.00
N SER A 219 3.38 -17.90 6.48
CA SER A 219 3.78 -19.05 7.26
C SER A 219 5.01 -18.81 8.15
N ASP A 220 5.88 -17.86 7.79
CA ASP A 220 7.11 -17.57 8.54
C ASP A 220 6.80 -16.97 9.92
N ILE A 221 5.74 -16.16 10.00
CA ILE A 221 5.24 -15.63 11.27
C ILE A 221 4.32 -16.65 11.96
N GLY A 222 3.56 -17.42 11.18
CA GLY A 222 2.69 -18.47 11.66
C GLY A 222 1.36 -17.96 12.22
N SER A 223 0.78 -18.76 13.11
CA SER A 223 -0.57 -18.57 13.69
C SER A 223 -0.56 -18.73 15.21
N GLY A 224 -1.74 -18.75 15.83
CA GLY A 224 -1.90 -19.05 17.25
C GLY A 224 -1.91 -17.83 18.16
N PHE A 225 -2.05 -16.63 17.60
CA PHE A 225 -2.36 -15.43 18.35
C PHE A 225 -3.84 -15.46 18.71
N ASN A 226 -4.13 -15.40 19.99
CA ASN A 226 -5.48 -15.66 20.50
C ASN A 226 -6.50 -14.61 20.08
N ASP A 227 -6.10 -13.35 19.98
CA ASP A 227 -7.00 -12.25 19.70
C ASP A 227 -7.24 -12.00 18.20
N ASP A 228 -6.35 -12.48 17.31
CA ASP A 228 -6.48 -12.25 15.87
C ASP A 228 -7.88 -12.60 15.33
N PRO A 229 -8.44 -13.81 15.59
CA PRO A 229 -9.76 -14.16 15.07
C PRO A 229 -10.90 -13.26 15.57
N LEU A 230 -10.80 -12.74 16.82
CA LEU A 230 -11.83 -11.89 17.40
C LEU A 230 -11.90 -10.52 16.72
N TRP A 231 -10.78 -10.03 16.19
CA TRP A 231 -10.74 -8.77 15.45
C TRP A 231 -11.48 -8.85 14.12
N LEU A 232 -11.58 -10.04 13.50
CA LEU A 232 -12.42 -10.23 12.33
C LEU A 232 -13.90 -9.98 12.65
N ILE A 233 -14.36 -10.45 13.81
CA ILE A 233 -15.73 -10.19 14.30
C ILE A 233 -15.94 -8.69 14.54
N ALA A 234 -14.99 -8.04 15.20
CA ALA A 234 -15.08 -6.60 15.49
C ALA A 234 -15.11 -5.75 14.21
N GLY A 235 -14.22 -6.02 13.26
CA GLY A 235 -14.17 -5.34 11.97
C GLY A 235 -15.45 -5.54 11.15
N THR A 236 -15.95 -6.77 11.09
CA THR A 236 -17.21 -7.09 10.41
C THR A 236 -18.41 -6.39 11.07
N ALA A 237 -18.47 -6.38 12.39
CA ALA A 237 -19.53 -5.68 13.11
C ALA A 237 -19.52 -4.17 12.85
N ALA A 238 -18.33 -3.56 12.79
CA ALA A 238 -18.19 -2.15 12.42
C ALA A 238 -18.68 -1.88 10.99
N TYR A 239 -18.32 -2.73 10.04
CA TYR A 239 -18.76 -2.63 8.66
C TYR A 239 -20.29 -2.70 8.55
N ILE A 240 -20.92 -3.71 9.17
CA ILE A 240 -22.38 -3.88 9.12
C ILE A 240 -23.11 -2.72 9.81
N LYS A 241 -22.58 -2.22 10.93
CA LYS A 241 -23.16 -1.06 11.62
C LYS A 241 -23.15 0.20 10.77
N GLU A 242 -22.08 0.39 10.01
CA GLU A 242 -21.94 1.56 9.15
C GLU A 242 -22.77 1.46 7.87
N THR A 243 -22.78 0.30 7.24
CA THR A 243 -23.36 0.13 5.90
C THR A 243 -24.77 -0.45 5.88
N GLY A 244 -25.15 -1.21 6.90
CA GLY A 244 -26.36 -2.04 6.89
C GLY A 244 -26.27 -3.24 5.94
N ASP A 245 -25.10 -3.52 5.35
CA ASP A 245 -24.89 -4.63 4.42
C ASP A 245 -24.68 -5.95 5.13
N TYR A 246 -25.74 -6.72 5.28
CA TYR A 246 -25.70 -8.08 5.80
C TYR A 246 -25.31 -9.11 4.74
N THR A 247 -25.29 -8.76 3.46
CA THR A 247 -24.98 -9.72 2.38
C THR A 247 -23.55 -10.24 2.45
N ILE A 248 -22.66 -9.52 3.11
CA ILE A 248 -21.30 -9.99 3.37
C ILE A 248 -21.26 -11.34 4.08
N LEU A 249 -22.26 -11.64 4.91
CA LEU A 249 -22.31 -12.88 5.70
C LEU A 249 -22.52 -14.14 4.85
N ASP A 250 -23.09 -13.98 3.66
CA ASP A 250 -23.39 -15.06 2.71
C ASP A 250 -22.27 -15.27 1.67
N GLU A 251 -21.23 -14.43 1.71
CA GLU A 251 -20.10 -14.53 0.78
C GLU A 251 -19.33 -15.84 0.97
N LYS A 252 -19.03 -16.51 -0.14
CA LYS A 252 -18.23 -17.73 -0.12
C LYS A 252 -16.75 -17.39 0.04
N THR A 253 -16.23 -17.61 1.22
CA THR A 253 -14.85 -17.29 1.59
C THR A 253 -14.08 -18.59 1.87
N PRO A 254 -12.87 -18.76 1.28
CA PRO A 254 -12.06 -19.95 1.50
C PRO A 254 -11.35 -19.91 2.86
N TYR A 255 -10.97 -21.08 3.38
CA TYR A 255 -9.99 -21.20 4.46
C TYR A 255 -8.61 -21.42 3.86
N ASP A 256 -7.57 -20.81 4.47
CA ASP A 256 -6.15 -20.90 4.05
C ASP A 256 -5.95 -20.64 2.56
N SER A 257 -6.74 -19.72 2.01
CA SER A 257 -6.75 -19.38 0.57
C SER A 257 -7.01 -20.57 -0.36
N ASP A 258 -7.63 -21.65 0.13
CA ASP A 258 -7.99 -22.84 -0.64
C ASP A 258 -9.47 -22.77 -1.09
N PRO A 259 -9.77 -22.54 -2.38
CA PRO A 259 -11.16 -22.42 -2.85
C PRO A 259 -12.03 -23.67 -2.62
N SER A 260 -11.42 -24.85 -2.49
CA SER A 260 -12.15 -26.10 -2.21
C SER A 260 -12.74 -26.17 -0.81
N LYS A 261 -12.27 -25.30 0.11
CA LYS A 261 -12.70 -25.21 1.50
C LYS A 261 -13.59 -24.00 1.78
N ALA A 262 -14.15 -23.38 0.76
CA ALA A 262 -14.97 -22.18 0.93
C ALA A 262 -16.29 -22.51 1.65
N THR A 263 -16.62 -21.67 2.63
CA THR A 263 -17.91 -21.68 3.36
C THR A 263 -18.55 -20.29 3.30
N ASP A 264 -19.75 -20.14 3.85
CA ASP A 264 -20.34 -18.83 4.07
C ASP A 264 -19.47 -18.04 5.07
N PHE A 265 -19.29 -16.75 4.83
CA PHE A 265 -18.46 -15.91 5.69
C PHE A 265 -18.95 -15.89 7.15
N MET A 266 -20.25 -16.04 7.38
CA MET A 266 -20.80 -16.20 8.73
C MET A 266 -20.16 -17.38 9.50
N GLU A 267 -19.81 -18.46 8.81
CA GLU A 267 -19.13 -19.61 9.44
C GLU A 267 -17.71 -19.25 9.89
N HIS A 268 -17.00 -18.38 9.16
CA HIS A 268 -15.70 -17.83 9.60
C HIS A 268 -15.82 -17.10 10.94
N LEU A 269 -16.84 -16.26 11.09
CA LEU A 269 -17.09 -15.53 12.35
C LEU A 269 -17.45 -16.48 13.51
N ARG A 270 -18.26 -17.51 13.24
CA ARG A 270 -18.58 -18.53 14.25
C ARG A 270 -17.36 -19.31 14.69
N ARG A 271 -16.52 -19.73 13.78
CA ARG A 271 -15.26 -20.43 14.10
C ARG A 271 -14.27 -19.52 14.82
N SER A 272 -14.17 -18.26 14.46
CA SER A 272 -13.40 -17.27 15.22
C SER A 272 -13.81 -17.21 16.69
N PHE A 273 -15.12 -17.17 16.94
CA PHE A 273 -15.65 -17.15 18.30
C PHE A 273 -15.38 -18.46 19.03
N HIS A 274 -15.65 -19.61 18.40
CA HIS A 274 -15.43 -20.93 18.98
C HIS A 274 -13.97 -21.19 19.28
N TYR A 275 -13.05 -20.76 18.40
CA TYR A 275 -11.61 -20.87 18.67
C TYR A 275 -11.23 -20.30 20.04
N THR A 276 -11.77 -19.14 20.40
CA THR A 276 -11.48 -18.54 21.70
C THR A 276 -12.17 -19.24 22.87
N ILE A 277 -13.46 -19.58 22.75
CA ILE A 277 -14.21 -20.17 23.88
C ILE A 277 -13.90 -21.64 24.13
N ASP A 278 -13.35 -22.33 23.14
CA ASP A 278 -12.94 -23.74 23.28
C ASP A 278 -11.50 -23.87 23.82
N HIS A 279 -10.76 -22.77 23.93
CA HIS A 279 -9.41 -22.69 24.49
C HIS A 279 -9.38 -21.85 25.76
N LEU A 280 -10.00 -22.35 26.82
CA LEU A 280 -10.06 -21.71 28.11
C LEU A 280 -9.12 -22.34 29.12
N GLY A 281 -8.55 -21.54 29.99
CA GLY A 281 -7.75 -21.98 31.13
C GLY A 281 -8.62 -22.49 32.30
N PRO A 282 -7.99 -22.85 33.44
CA PRO A 282 -8.65 -23.38 34.62
C PRO A 282 -9.73 -22.46 35.20
N HIS A 283 -9.53 -21.14 35.09
CA HIS A 283 -10.46 -20.12 35.59
C HIS A 283 -11.56 -19.73 34.59
N LYS A 284 -11.64 -20.43 33.45
CA LYS A 284 -12.58 -20.15 32.36
C LYS A 284 -12.31 -18.84 31.62
N LEU A 285 -11.09 -18.35 31.69
CA LEU A 285 -10.60 -17.24 30.87
C LEU A 285 -9.94 -17.78 29.60
N PRO A 286 -9.98 -17.04 28.49
CA PRO A 286 -9.28 -17.41 27.27
C PRO A 286 -7.79 -17.55 27.51
N LEU A 287 -7.18 -18.58 26.91
CA LEU A 287 -5.73 -18.72 26.90
C LEU A 287 -5.12 -17.66 25.96
N ILE A 288 -3.97 -17.12 26.34
CA ILE A 288 -3.22 -16.19 25.51
C ILE A 288 -2.75 -16.83 24.20
N GLY A 289 -2.54 -18.16 24.22
CA GLY A 289 -1.98 -18.88 23.10
C GLY A 289 -0.51 -18.50 22.88
N ARG A 290 -0.10 -18.30 21.63
CA ARG A 290 1.25 -17.86 21.30
C ARG A 290 1.50 -16.42 21.76
N ALA A 291 0.54 -15.56 21.57
CA ALA A 291 0.50 -14.18 22.01
C ALA A 291 -0.92 -13.62 21.90
N ASP A 292 -1.12 -12.46 22.50
CA ASP A 292 -2.31 -11.64 22.36
C ASP A 292 -1.93 -10.26 21.82
N TRP A 293 -2.77 -9.26 22.03
CA TRP A 293 -2.55 -7.87 21.57
C TRP A 293 -1.22 -7.26 22.05
N ASN A 294 -0.69 -7.71 23.20
CA ASN A 294 0.59 -7.20 23.73
C ASN A 294 1.83 -7.87 23.11
N ASP A 295 1.66 -8.80 22.14
CA ASP A 295 2.73 -9.50 21.43
C ASP A 295 3.74 -10.19 22.34
N CYS A 296 3.30 -10.67 23.50
CA CYS A 296 4.14 -11.32 24.50
C CYS A 296 5.24 -10.42 25.10
N LEU A 297 5.05 -9.12 25.15
CA LEU A 297 6.03 -8.19 25.73
C LEU A 297 6.47 -8.56 27.15
N ASN A 298 5.62 -9.24 27.91
CA ASN A 298 5.89 -9.70 29.26
C ASN A 298 6.10 -11.22 29.36
N LEU A 299 6.46 -11.89 28.28
CA LEU A 299 6.64 -13.34 28.20
C LEU A 299 5.39 -14.14 28.62
N ASN A 300 4.21 -13.61 28.31
CA ASN A 300 2.93 -14.22 28.69
C ASN A 300 2.60 -15.49 27.90
N CYS A 301 3.34 -15.81 26.83
CA CYS A 301 3.12 -16.99 26.01
C CYS A 301 3.19 -18.34 26.74
N PHE A 302 3.70 -18.34 27.94
CA PHE A 302 3.73 -19.51 28.83
C PHE A 302 2.62 -19.52 29.90
N SER A 303 1.75 -18.51 29.87
CA SER A 303 0.61 -18.47 30.79
C SER A 303 -0.39 -19.55 30.47
N THR A 304 -1.03 -20.07 31.52
CA THR A 304 -2.15 -21.03 31.43
C THR A 304 -3.50 -20.31 31.44
N GLU A 305 -3.50 -19.00 31.51
CA GLU A 305 -4.66 -18.10 31.50
C GLU A 305 -4.40 -16.88 30.64
#